data_516c40e122f856b2652a2aeb8b300529
#
_entry.id   516c40e122f856b2652a2aeb8b300529
#
_cell.length_a   1.000
_cell.length_b   1.000
_cell.length_c   1.000
_cell.angle_alpha   90.00
_cell.angle_beta   90.00
_cell.angle_gamma   90.00
#
_symmetry.space_group_name_H-M   'P 1'
#
loop_
_entity.id
_entity.type
_entity.pdbx_description
1 polymer ?
#
loop_
_entity_poly.entity_id
_entity_poly.type
_entity_poly.pdbx_seq_one_letter_code
_entity_poly.pdbx_strand_id
1 'polypeptide(L)'
;MKKQMIAAAVAASVSAVAVADISITGNANYEYFNTENTAGVTTHTTDTEINLSFKGKSGDTSVVANLEIDSHGNADTALDIEDTYMTTKIGDFNVKAGNFASSTSALLGEIDAGGRSTSKVDISTTLGDIKVGYNQGSNTSDIVENSASTVYASIPVAGWTVQVKDQSDSYTGFGVAGSIGGVNVRAEQKNSDTANSNVLFYNLTTKVGDVTLGYAAIDADASGLVGEEDSSIFAREMATGTGGTSNARSDVDGVWQLSAATAVDGNNITLKVGELRATTGNQDAGFSQVSASRKLASGTTLSVIYTDAETESITTGSTMTDSQTLEVDLAVSF
;
A
#
# COMPACT_ATOMS: atom_id res chain seq x y z
N MET A 1 20.73 22.86 -5.55
CA MET A 1 21.50 23.42 -4.41
C MET A 1 20.69 23.45 -3.09
N LYS A 2 19.41 23.87 -3.07
CA LYS A 2 18.61 23.89 -1.81
C LYS A 2 18.35 22.51 -1.21
N LYS A 3 18.10 21.48 -2.03
CA LYS A 3 17.83 20.10 -1.57
C LYS A 3 19.09 19.42 -0.96
N GLN A 4 20.27 19.69 -1.50
CA GLN A 4 21.54 19.18 -0.97
C GLN A 4 21.95 19.82 0.38
N MET A 5 21.52 21.06 0.61
CA MET A 5 21.76 21.75 1.87
C MET A 5 20.89 21.20 3.01
N ILE A 6 19.68 20.70 2.71
CA ILE A 6 18.79 20.10 3.72
C ILE A 6 19.35 18.75 4.17
N ALA A 7 19.80 17.92 3.23
CA ALA A 7 20.44 16.64 3.56
C ALA A 7 21.73 16.83 4.38
N ALA A 8 22.53 17.84 4.04
CA ALA A 8 23.74 18.19 4.79
C ALA A 8 23.42 18.79 6.17
N ALA A 9 22.33 19.57 6.29
CA ALA A 9 21.90 20.14 7.57
C ALA A 9 21.34 19.08 8.52
N VAL A 10 20.62 18.08 8.01
CA VAL A 10 20.14 16.93 8.78
C VAL A 10 21.35 16.10 9.25
N ALA A 11 22.31 15.82 8.39
CA ALA A 11 23.54 15.11 8.75
C ALA A 11 24.40 15.88 9.77
N ALA A 12 24.47 17.21 9.67
CA ALA A 12 25.25 18.05 10.59
C ALA A 12 24.56 18.24 11.95
N SER A 13 23.22 18.25 12.02
CA SER A 13 22.49 18.36 13.30
C SER A 13 22.56 17.10 14.14
N VAL A 14 22.82 15.95 13.53
CA VAL A 14 22.96 14.65 14.21
C VAL A 14 24.35 14.51 14.87
N SER A 15 25.36 15.26 14.41
CA SER A 15 26.75 15.15 14.91
C SER A 15 26.99 15.83 16.27
N ALA A 16 26.02 16.53 16.83
CA ALA A 16 26.20 17.34 18.04
C ALA A 16 25.58 16.79 19.33
N VAL A 17 24.85 15.66 19.26
CA VAL A 17 24.20 15.06 20.44
C VAL A 17 24.78 13.68 20.70
N ALA A 18 25.33 13.52 21.89
CA ALA A 18 25.94 12.29 22.37
C ALA A 18 25.08 11.05 22.07
N VAL A 19 25.66 10.10 21.35
CA VAL A 19 25.23 8.70 21.22
C VAL A 19 23.76 8.55 20.80
N ALA A 20 23.38 9.14 19.70
CA ALA A 20 22.20 8.68 18.97
C ALA A 20 22.65 7.47 18.13
N ASP A 21 22.04 6.32 18.37
CA ASP A 21 22.20 5.19 17.46
C ASP A 21 21.55 5.58 16.12
N ILE A 22 22.38 5.75 15.09
CA ILE A 22 21.91 6.03 13.74
C ILE A 22 21.97 4.72 12.95
N SER A 23 20.86 4.31 12.38
CA SER A 23 20.81 3.21 11.43
C SER A 23 20.37 3.73 10.07
N ILE A 24 20.97 3.18 9.04
CA ILE A 24 20.57 3.36 7.65
C ILE A 24 20.23 1.97 7.14
N THR A 25 19.04 1.81 6.63
CA THR A 25 18.56 0.59 5.98
C THR A 25 17.93 0.98 4.66
N GLY A 26 17.81 0.04 3.76
CA GLY A 26 17.17 0.33 2.49
C GLY A 26 16.89 -0.90 1.68
N ASN A 27 16.24 -0.68 0.56
CA ASN A 27 16.09 -1.66 -0.50
C ASN A 27 16.32 -0.96 -1.84
N ALA A 28 16.77 -1.75 -2.79
CA ALA A 28 16.83 -1.33 -4.19
C ALA A 28 16.07 -2.38 -5.01
N ASN A 29 15.26 -1.91 -5.94
CA ASN A 29 14.51 -2.71 -6.86
C ASN A 29 14.82 -2.27 -8.30
N TYR A 30 14.99 -3.23 -9.19
CA TYR A 30 15.07 -3.01 -10.62
C TYR A 30 14.00 -3.86 -11.28
N GLU A 31 13.14 -3.21 -12.05
CA GLU A 31 12.03 -3.83 -12.74
C GLU A 31 12.22 -3.67 -14.26
N TYR A 32 11.93 -4.73 -14.98
CA TYR A 32 11.86 -4.74 -16.44
C TYR A 32 10.49 -5.24 -16.85
N PHE A 33 9.81 -4.46 -17.66
CA PHE A 33 8.49 -4.78 -18.21
C PHE A 33 8.59 -4.97 -19.73
N ASN A 34 7.95 -6.01 -20.20
CA ASN A 34 7.70 -6.25 -21.60
C ASN A 34 6.19 -6.47 -21.76
N THR A 35 5.52 -5.52 -22.37
CA THR A 35 4.06 -5.55 -22.56
C THR A 35 3.73 -5.59 -24.05
N GLU A 36 2.93 -6.58 -24.45
CA GLU A 36 2.36 -6.71 -25.77
C GLU A 36 0.85 -6.45 -25.73
N ASN A 37 0.35 -5.62 -26.62
CA ASN A 37 -1.09 -5.35 -26.75
C ASN A 37 -1.70 -6.18 -27.90
N THR A 38 -3.04 -6.18 -28.01
CA THR A 38 -3.78 -6.89 -29.06
C THR A 38 -3.40 -6.53 -30.49
N ALA A 39 -2.81 -5.37 -30.72
CA ALA A 39 -2.31 -4.99 -32.04
C ALA A 39 -0.92 -5.58 -32.33
N GLY A 40 -0.35 -6.40 -31.43
CA GLY A 40 1.00 -6.95 -31.55
C GLY A 40 2.09 -5.89 -31.35
N VAL A 41 1.76 -4.77 -30.74
CA VAL A 41 2.74 -3.73 -30.42
C VAL A 41 3.36 -4.07 -29.07
N THR A 42 4.67 -4.26 -29.07
CA THR A 42 5.45 -4.54 -27.87
C THR A 42 6.11 -3.26 -27.37
N THR A 43 5.95 -2.99 -26.08
CA THR A 43 6.63 -1.90 -25.37
C THR A 43 7.54 -2.47 -24.28
N HIS A 44 8.69 -1.83 -24.09
CA HIS A 44 9.63 -2.19 -23.03
C HIS A 44 9.82 -0.98 -22.13
N THR A 45 9.68 -1.18 -20.84
CA THR A 45 9.99 -0.16 -19.84
C THR A 45 10.89 -0.74 -18.76
N THR A 46 11.68 0.11 -18.14
CA THR A 46 12.50 -0.25 -17.00
C THR A 46 12.25 0.75 -15.89
N ASP A 47 12.29 0.27 -14.68
CA ASP A 47 12.17 1.08 -13.49
C ASP A 47 13.27 0.73 -12.49
N THR A 48 13.77 1.72 -11.79
CA THR A 48 14.74 1.52 -10.71
C THR A 48 14.33 2.39 -9.54
N GLU A 49 14.04 1.75 -8.44
CA GLU A 49 13.65 2.39 -7.19
C GLU A 49 14.65 2.06 -6.09
N ILE A 50 15.09 3.06 -5.35
CA ILE A 50 15.94 2.89 -4.17
C ILE A 50 15.27 3.60 -3.01
N ASN A 51 14.87 2.83 -2.02
CA ASN A 51 14.32 3.33 -0.76
C ASN A 51 15.39 3.33 0.32
N LEU A 52 15.56 4.46 0.98
CA LEU A 52 16.50 4.64 2.09
C LEU A 52 15.73 5.10 3.33
N SER A 53 15.91 4.38 4.43
CA SER A 53 15.38 4.74 5.74
C SER A 53 16.50 5.13 6.68
N PHE A 54 16.48 6.36 7.14
CA PHE A 54 17.37 6.92 8.16
C PHE A 54 16.63 6.96 9.48
N LYS A 55 17.16 6.31 10.51
CA LYS A 55 16.59 6.31 11.84
C LYS A 55 17.61 6.71 12.87
N GLY A 56 17.32 7.77 13.61
CA GLY A 56 18.08 8.19 14.78
C GLY A 56 17.26 7.91 16.05
N LYS A 57 17.92 7.46 17.14
CA LYS A 57 17.26 7.21 18.42
C LYS A 57 18.05 7.87 19.56
N SER A 58 17.33 8.55 20.46
CA SER A 58 17.87 9.12 21.70
C SER A 58 16.84 8.94 22.82
N GLY A 59 17.15 8.06 23.79
CA GLY A 59 16.19 7.68 24.83
C GLY A 59 14.92 7.08 24.23
N ASP A 60 13.77 7.62 24.61
CA ASP A 60 12.45 7.19 24.10
C ASP A 60 12.03 7.88 22.81
N THR A 61 12.88 8.76 22.27
CA THR A 61 12.59 9.51 21.05
C THR A 61 13.32 8.90 19.87
N SER A 62 12.62 8.71 18.76
CA SER A 62 13.19 8.33 17.47
C SER A 62 12.80 9.35 16.40
N VAL A 63 13.71 9.60 15.47
CA VAL A 63 13.45 10.40 14.26
C VAL A 63 13.65 9.50 13.05
N VAL A 64 12.73 9.57 12.10
CA VAL A 64 12.77 8.77 10.85
C VAL A 64 12.70 9.72 9.68
N ALA A 65 13.51 9.45 8.66
CA ALA A 65 13.40 10.05 7.34
C ALA A 65 13.49 8.94 6.29
N ASN A 66 12.46 8.81 5.46
CA ASN A 66 12.42 7.89 4.33
C ASN A 66 12.57 8.70 3.04
N LEU A 67 13.51 8.26 2.22
CA LEU A 67 13.78 8.84 0.91
C LEU A 67 13.56 7.78 -0.15
N GLU A 68 12.95 8.18 -1.25
CA GLU A 68 12.81 7.37 -2.45
C GLU A 68 13.59 8.03 -3.58
N ILE A 69 14.38 7.25 -4.28
CA ILE A 69 15.05 7.63 -5.53
C ILE A 69 14.46 6.75 -6.60
N ASP A 70 13.75 7.37 -7.51
CA ASP A 70 13.02 6.70 -8.56
C ASP A 70 13.50 7.16 -9.94
N SER A 71 13.62 6.21 -10.87
CA SER A 71 14.03 6.46 -12.24
C SER A 71 13.21 5.61 -13.21
N HIS A 72 12.22 6.22 -13.81
CA HIS A 72 11.34 5.61 -14.80
C HIS A 72 11.92 5.77 -16.21
N GLY A 73 12.48 4.69 -16.77
CA GLY A 73 12.93 4.65 -18.15
C GLY A 73 13.89 5.79 -18.53
N ASN A 74 13.45 6.65 -19.44
CA ASN A 74 14.20 7.82 -19.93
C ASN A 74 13.83 9.12 -19.20
N ALA A 75 13.02 9.08 -18.15
CA ALA A 75 12.66 10.24 -17.36
C ALA A 75 13.78 10.67 -16.42
N ASP A 76 13.75 11.92 -16.00
CA ASP A 76 14.68 12.42 -15.00
C ASP A 76 14.52 11.65 -13.69
N THR A 77 15.63 11.30 -13.05
CA THR A 77 15.65 10.68 -11.73
C THR A 77 14.99 11.62 -10.71
N ALA A 78 13.92 11.15 -10.08
CA ALA A 78 13.26 11.85 -9.00
C ALA A 78 13.90 11.48 -7.64
N LEU A 79 13.93 12.43 -6.73
CA LEU A 79 14.24 12.22 -5.34
C LEU A 79 13.07 12.74 -4.52
N ASP A 80 12.35 11.83 -3.91
CA ASP A 80 11.20 12.16 -3.09
C ASP A 80 11.48 11.90 -1.61
N ILE A 81 10.97 12.79 -0.78
CA ILE A 81 10.98 12.62 0.67
C ILE A 81 9.62 12.05 1.04
N GLU A 82 9.61 10.78 1.32
CA GLU A 82 8.39 10.06 1.61
C GLU A 82 7.85 10.39 3.00
N ASP A 83 8.63 10.03 4.03
CA ASP A 83 8.26 10.24 5.41
C ASP A 83 9.32 11.02 6.15
N THR A 84 8.89 11.95 6.99
CA THR A 84 9.76 12.62 7.96
C THR A 84 8.98 12.81 9.25
N TYR A 85 9.27 11.99 10.24
CA TYR A 85 8.53 12.05 11.49
C TYR A 85 9.40 11.76 12.71
N MET A 86 8.88 12.15 13.85
CA MET A 86 9.41 11.83 15.16
C MET A 86 8.41 10.97 15.93
N THR A 87 8.91 9.99 16.67
CA THR A 87 8.13 9.26 17.66
C THR A 87 8.74 9.44 19.04
N THR A 88 7.90 9.60 20.05
CA THR A 88 8.35 9.68 21.45
C THR A 88 7.29 9.10 22.38
N LYS A 89 7.70 8.77 23.59
CA LYS A 89 6.77 8.35 24.66
C LYS A 89 6.68 9.45 25.70
N ILE A 90 5.45 9.86 26.04
CA ILE A 90 5.15 10.86 27.08
C ILE A 90 4.21 10.22 28.09
N GLY A 91 4.75 9.77 29.23
CA GLY A 91 4.00 8.93 30.18
C GLY A 91 3.54 7.63 29.50
N ASP A 92 2.23 7.38 29.51
CA ASP A 92 1.63 6.20 28.88
C ASP A 92 1.23 6.44 27.41
N PHE A 93 1.47 7.64 26.89
CA PHE A 93 1.11 8.00 25.52
C PHE A 93 2.29 7.84 24.57
N ASN A 94 2.04 7.21 23.41
CA ASN A 94 2.92 7.24 22.26
C ASN A 94 2.51 8.41 21.37
N VAL A 95 3.47 9.23 21.00
CA VAL A 95 3.26 10.39 20.12
C VAL A 95 4.08 10.21 18.88
N LYS A 96 3.46 10.33 17.69
CA LYS A 96 4.12 10.40 16.39
C LYS A 96 3.75 11.73 15.75
N ALA A 97 4.74 12.51 15.31
CA ALA A 97 4.52 13.81 14.71
C ALA A 97 5.41 14.02 13.50
N GLY A 98 4.86 14.58 12.44
CA GLY A 98 5.57 14.86 11.20
C GLY A 98 4.77 14.49 9.96
N ASN A 99 5.48 14.25 8.86
CA ASN A 99 4.91 13.76 7.61
C ASN A 99 5.02 12.23 7.59
N PHE A 100 3.91 11.54 7.48
CA PHE A 100 3.84 10.08 7.40
C PHE A 100 2.51 9.62 6.82
N ALA A 101 2.51 8.44 6.20
CA ALA A 101 1.29 7.81 5.74
C ALA A 101 0.36 7.51 6.93
N SER A 102 -0.92 7.78 6.76
CA SER A 102 -1.88 7.76 7.87
C SER A 102 -2.51 6.42 8.14
N SER A 103 -1.89 5.29 7.79
CA SER A 103 -2.45 4.04 8.26
C SER A 103 -2.40 4.01 9.78
N THR A 104 -3.46 4.47 10.39
CA THR A 104 -3.65 4.42 11.85
C THR A 104 -3.81 2.98 12.33
N SER A 105 -3.99 2.05 11.39
CA SER A 105 -4.06 0.64 11.68
C SER A 105 -3.89 -0.22 10.44
N ALA A 106 -3.24 -1.36 10.63
CA ALA A 106 -3.10 -2.39 9.61
C ALA A 106 -4.43 -3.06 9.23
N LEU A 107 -5.51 -2.83 9.97
CA LEU A 107 -6.77 -3.52 9.75
C LEU A 107 -7.69 -2.79 8.77
N LEU A 108 -7.64 -1.48 8.70
CA LEU A 108 -8.43 -0.68 7.75
C LEU A 108 -7.59 -0.18 6.57
N GLY A 109 -6.42 -0.77 6.35
CA GLY A 109 -5.47 -0.32 5.35
C GLY A 109 -5.88 -0.59 3.91
N GLU A 110 -6.77 -1.56 3.68
CA GLU A 110 -7.19 -1.91 2.32
C GLU A 110 -8.25 -0.96 1.76
N ILE A 111 -9.04 -0.33 2.63
CA ILE A 111 -10.12 0.58 2.23
C ILE A 111 -9.83 2.03 2.61
N ASP A 112 -8.73 2.28 3.26
CA ASP A 112 -8.29 3.59 3.73
C ASP A 112 -6.77 3.65 3.76
N ALA A 113 -6.16 3.49 2.63
CA ALA A 113 -4.77 3.81 2.39
C ALA A 113 -4.62 5.33 2.50
N GLY A 114 -4.67 5.82 3.72
CA GLY A 114 -4.64 7.25 3.98
C GLY A 114 -3.42 7.90 3.38
N GLY A 115 -3.65 8.77 2.41
CA GLY A 115 -2.62 9.51 1.71
C GLY A 115 -1.59 10.13 2.66
N ARG A 116 -0.39 10.31 2.19
CA ARG A 116 0.63 11.07 2.90
C ARG A 116 0.14 12.48 3.06
N SER A 117 -0.07 12.93 4.28
CA SER A 117 -0.32 14.34 4.54
C SER A 117 0.86 14.94 5.27
N THR A 118 1.20 16.13 4.89
CA THR A 118 2.19 16.96 5.56
C THR A 118 1.64 17.39 6.91
N SER A 119 2.44 17.19 7.95
CA SER A 119 2.16 17.65 9.31
C SER A 119 0.97 16.96 10.00
N LYS A 120 1.19 15.75 10.46
CA LYS A 120 0.27 15.01 11.32
C LYS A 120 0.78 14.90 12.74
N VAL A 121 -0.16 14.74 13.66
CA VAL A 121 0.12 14.28 15.03
C VAL A 121 -0.79 13.10 15.33
N ASP A 122 -0.19 11.96 15.67
CA ASP A 122 -0.88 10.79 16.19
C ASP A 122 -0.52 10.60 17.67
N ILE A 123 -1.52 10.46 18.51
CA ILE A 123 -1.37 10.20 19.93
C ILE A 123 -2.14 8.94 20.27
N SER A 124 -1.47 7.94 20.81
CA SER A 124 -2.12 6.68 21.16
C SER A 124 -1.67 6.15 22.52
N THR A 125 -2.54 5.39 23.16
CA THR A 125 -2.25 4.67 24.41
C THR A 125 -2.95 3.31 24.40
N THR A 126 -2.61 2.47 25.37
CA THR A 126 -3.24 1.16 25.58
C THR A 126 -3.91 1.14 26.94
N LEU A 127 -5.21 0.87 26.98
CA LEU A 127 -6.03 0.75 28.17
C LEU A 127 -6.39 -0.73 28.37
N GLY A 128 -5.66 -1.43 29.24
CA GLY A 128 -5.70 -2.90 29.26
C GLY A 128 -5.18 -3.46 27.95
N ASP A 129 -6.01 -4.21 27.23
CA ASP A 129 -5.68 -4.77 25.91
C ASP A 129 -6.19 -3.90 24.73
N ILE A 130 -6.90 -2.82 25.04
CA ILE A 130 -7.52 -1.95 24.01
C ILE A 130 -6.55 -0.83 23.67
N LYS A 131 -6.13 -0.75 22.40
CA LYS A 131 -5.41 0.40 21.87
C LYS A 131 -6.43 1.47 21.44
N VAL A 132 -6.23 2.69 21.89
CA VAL A 132 -7.00 3.87 21.47
C VAL A 132 -6.06 4.95 20.97
N GLY A 133 -6.52 5.74 20.02
CA GLY A 133 -5.71 6.84 19.51
C GLY A 133 -6.52 7.93 18.85
N TYR A 134 -5.85 9.05 18.69
CA TYR A 134 -6.31 10.24 18.01
C TYR A 134 -5.25 10.69 17.02
N ASN A 135 -5.65 10.96 15.80
CA ASN A 135 -4.79 11.48 14.76
C ASN A 135 -5.39 12.80 14.25
N GLN A 136 -4.54 13.79 14.06
CA GLN A 136 -4.91 15.04 13.40
C GLN A 136 -3.91 15.35 12.31
N GLY A 137 -4.40 15.46 11.07
CA GLY A 137 -3.63 15.88 9.91
C GLY A 137 -3.98 17.30 9.50
N SER A 138 -3.06 17.98 8.81
CA SER A 138 -3.36 19.20 8.09
C SER A 138 -3.20 18.93 6.59
N ASN A 139 -4.18 19.27 5.79
CA ASN A 139 -4.04 19.33 4.34
C ASN A 139 -3.28 20.60 3.97
N THR A 140 -2.27 20.46 3.09
CA THR A 140 -1.24 21.46 2.81
C THR A 140 -1.63 22.64 1.96
N SER A 141 -2.82 22.71 1.45
CA SER A 141 -3.17 23.82 0.57
C SER A 141 -3.71 25.06 1.26
N ASP A 142 -4.25 24.92 2.48
CA ASP A 142 -4.75 26.07 3.23
C ASP A 142 -4.66 25.86 4.74
N ILE A 143 -4.01 26.77 5.40
CA ILE A 143 -3.63 26.74 6.81
C ILE A 143 -4.84 26.73 7.79
N VAL A 144 -6.07 26.80 7.35
CA VAL A 144 -7.15 27.20 8.23
C VAL A 144 -8.37 26.29 8.34
N GLU A 145 -8.74 25.44 7.38
CA GLU A 145 -10.10 24.87 7.48
C GLU A 145 -10.31 23.38 7.20
N ASN A 146 -9.31 22.58 6.85
CA ASN A 146 -9.52 21.16 6.54
C ASN A 146 -8.57 20.21 7.28
N SER A 147 -8.44 20.37 8.58
CA SER A 147 -7.75 19.38 9.40
C SER A 147 -8.70 18.23 9.74
N ALA A 148 -8.64 17.13 9.00
CA ALA A 148 -9.36 15.93 9.38
C ALA A 148 -8.83 15.37 10.70
N SER A 149 -9.69 15.22 11.68
CA SER A 149 -9.37 14.51 12.91
C SER A 149 -9.91 13.10 12.85
N THR A 150 -9.12 12.15 13.34
CA THR A 150 -9.49 10.74 13.37
C THR A 150 -9.38 10.20 14.79
N VAL A 151 -10.41 9.54 15.25
CA VAL A 151 -10.39 8.73 16.47
C VAL A 151 -10.43 7.27 16.10
N TYR A 152 -9.63 6.44 16.75
CA TYR A 152 -9.63 5.01 16.47
C TYR A 152 -9.45 4.17 17.72
N ALA A 153 -9.96 2.93 17.67
CA ALA A 153 -9.73 1.91 18.67
C ALA A 153 -9.49 0.54 18.04
N SER A 154 -8.58 -0.23 18.62
CA SER A 154 -8.32 -1.63 18.27
C SER A 154 -8.53 -2.50 19.50
N ILE A 155 -9.42 -3.48 19.39
CA ILE A 155 -9.96 -4.25 20.51
C ILE A 155 -9.75 -5.74 20.23
N PRO A 156 -8.92 -6.44 20.98
CA PRO A 156 -8.81 -7.89 20.90
C PRO A 156 -10.03 -8.54 21.60
N VAL A 157 -10.71 -9.45 20.90
CA VAL A 157 -11.88 -10.16 21.43
C VAL A 157 -11.81 -11.63 21.04
N ALA A 158 -11.60 -12.52 22.01
CA ALA A 158 -11.65 -13.97 21.81
C ALA A 158 -10.83 -14.50 20.62
N GLY A 159 -9.62 -13.96 20.42
CA GLY A 159 -8.72 -14.34 19.32
C GLY A 159 -8.99 -13.57 18.01
N TRP A 160 -9.95 -12.68 18.01
CA TRP A 160 -10.21 -11.72 16.93
C TRP A 160 -9.67 -10.35 17.30
N THR A 161 -9.36 -9.55 16.30
CA THR A 161 -9.12 -8.11 16.43
C THR A 161 -10.27 -7.37 15.76
N VAL A 162 -10.91 -6.49 16.51
CA VAL A 162 -11.93 -5.57 16.00
C VAL A 162 -11.34 -4.18 16.00
N GLN A 163 -11.56 -3.43 14.96
CA GLN A 163 -11.14 -2.04 14.88
C GLN A 163 -12.29 -1.16 14.46
N VAL A 164 -12.33 0.01 15.05
CA VAL A 164 -13.23 1.10 14.70
C VAL A 164 -12.43 2.37 14.48
N LYS A 165 -12.84 3.17 13.52
CA LYS A 165 -12.22 4.44 13.16
C LYS A 165 -13.34 5.41 12.78
N ASP A 166 -13.22 6.63 13.23
CA ASP A 166 -14.10 7.72 12.86
C ASP A 166 -13.26 8.92 12.42
N GLN A 167 -13.42 9.33 11.18
CA GLN A 167 -12.76 10.51 10.63
C GLN A 167 -13.81 11.59 10.45
N SER A 168 -13.63 12.71 11.18
CA SER A 168 -14.58 13.82 11.18
C SER A 168 -14.94 14.28 9.76
N ASP A 169 -16.24 14.44 9.53
CA ASP A 169 -16.82 14.94 8.27
C ASP A 169 -16.39 14.14 7.02
N SER A 170 -16.05 12.87 7.18
CA SER A 170 -15.57 12.05 6.08
C SER A 170 -16.15 10.63 6.09
N TYR A 171 -15.84 9.82 7.09
CA TYR A 171 -16.33 8.43 7.13
C TYR A 171 -16.15 7.78 8.50
N THR A 172 -16.92 6.71 8.73
CA THR A 172 -16.70 5.75 9.81
C THR A 172 -16.20 4.43 9.23
N GLY A 173 -15.08 3.93 9.76
CA GLY A 173 -14.46 2.66 9.36
C GLY A 173 -14.65 1.57 10.42
N PHE A 174 -14.86 0.34 9.97
CA PHE A 174 -14.95 -0.85 10.78
C PHE A 174 -14.11 -1.97 10.18
N GLY A 175 -13.30 -2.63 11.00
CA GLY A 175 -12.47 -3.75 10.56
C GLY A 175 -12.53 -4.92 11.55
N VAL A 176 -12.43 -6.13 11.03
CA VAL A 176 -12.33 -7.34 11.82
C VAL A 176 -11.34 -8.31 11.19
N ALA A 177 -10.46 -8.90 12.00
CA ALA A 177 -9.54 -9.96 11.55
C ALA A 177 -9.44 -11.06 12.61
N GLY A 178 -9.35 -12.30 12.17
CA GLY A 178 -9.21 -13.47 13.04
C GLY A 178 -9.12 -14.75 12.24
N SER A 179 -9.26 -15.88 12.94
CA SER A 179 -9.23 -17.18 12.29
C SER A 179 -10.35 -18.08 12.84
N ILE A 180 -11.00 -18.80 11.93
CA ILE A 180 -12.04 -19.77 12.27
C ILE A 180 -11.87 -21.05 11.45
N GLY A 181 -11.76 -22.20 12.10
CA GLY A 181 -11.64 -23.51 11.42
C GLY A 181 -10.44 -23.61 10.47
N GLY A 182 -9.34 -22.91 10.75
CA GLY A 182 -8.15 -22.88 9.88
C GLY A 182 -8.23 -21.91 8.71
N VAL A 183 -9.33 -21.14 8.60
CA VAL A 183 -9.48 -20.06 7.66
C VAL A 183 -9.18 -18.73 8.36
N ASN A 184 -8.21 -17.97 7.85
CA ASN A 184 -8.00 -16.59 8.27
C ASN A 184 -9.01 -15.72 7.55
N VAL A 185 -9.62 -14.82 8.28
CA VAL A 185 -10.66 -13.91 7.80
C VAL A 185 -10.24 -12.49 8.13
N ARG A 186 -10.35 -11.60 7.15
CA ARG A 186 -10.25 -10.16 7.33
C ARG A 186 -11.42 -9.51 6.58
N ALA A 187 -12.11 -8.60 7.21
CA ALA A 187 -13.14 -7.79 6.58
C ALA A 187 -13.04 -6.35 7.06
N GLU A 188 -13.27 -5.41 6.16
CA GLU A 188 -13.20 -3.98 6.41
C GLU A 188 -14.37 -3.30 5.73
N GLN A 189 -14.92 -2.30 6.39
CA GLN A 189 -16.03 -1.50 5.87
C GLN A 189 -15.75 -0.03 6.13
N LYS A 190 -15.92 0.79 5.11
CA LYS A 190 -15.89 2.23 5.15
C LYS A 190 -17.28 2.75 4.81
N ASN A 191 -17.90 3.43 5.75
CA ASN A 191 -19.18 4.12 5.56
C ASN A 191 -18.87 5.60 5.42
N SER A 192 -18.98 6.11 4.22
CA SER A 192 -18.70 7.52 3.92
C SER A 192 -19.88 8.40 4.30
N ASP A 193 -19.60 9.60 4.78
CA ASP A 193 -20.60 10.65 5.00
C ASP A 193 -21.14 11.19 3.66
N THR A 194 -20.40 10.97 2.57
CA THR A 194 -20.89 11.24 1.21
C THR A 194 -21.79 10.10 0.76
N ALA A 195 -22.97 10.42 0.28
CA ALA A 195 -23.92 9.42 -0.23
C ALA A 195 -23.31 8.57 -1.36
N ASN A 196 -23.57 7.25 -1.32
CA ASN A 196 -23.10 6.28 -2.31
C ASN A 196 -21.55 6.22 -2.45
N SER A 197 -20.84 6.26 -1.34
CA SER A 197 -19.38 6.17 -1.31
C SER A 197 -18.89 5.19 -0.26
N ASN A 198 -19.65 4.11 -0.01
CA ASN A 198 -19.23 3.06 0.91
C ASN A 198 -18.34 2.06 0.18
N VAL A 199 -17.41 1.47 0.93
CA VAL A 199 -16.50 0.43 0.44
C VAL A 199 -16.51 -0.74 1.41
N LEU A 200 -16.57 -1.95 0.88
CA LEU A 200 -16.44 -3.19 1.62
C LEU A 200 -15.29 -4.00 1.04
N PHE A 201 -14.36 -4.39 1.90
CA PHE A 201 -13.28 -5.31 1.57
C PHE A 201 -13.39 -6.58 2.41
N TYR A 202 -13.03 -7.71 1.82
CA TYR A 202 -12.82 -8.95 2.56
C TYR A 202 -11.74 -9.83 1.93
N ASN A 203 -11.03 -10.54 2.80
CA ASN A 203 -9.97 -11.48 2.44
C ASN A 203 -10.10 -12.75 3.29
N LEU A 204 -10.07 -13.87 2.62
CA LEU A 204 -10.12 -15.20 3.21
C LEU A 204 -8.88 -15.96 2.76
N THR A 205 -8.13 -16.53 3.70
CA THR A 205 -6.99 -17.38 3.35
C THR A 205 -6.99 -18.65 4.16
N THR A 206 -6.62 -19.75 3.53
CA THR A 206 -6.48 -21.04 4.20
C THR A 206 -5.30 -21.82 3.62
N LYS A 207 -4.79 -22.79 4.40
CA LYS A 207 -3.72 -23.66 3.96
C LYS A 207 -4.22 -25.09 3.80
N VAL A 208 -3.99 -25.66 2.62
CA VAL A 208 -4.33 -27.06 2.29
C VAL A 208 -3.03 -27.76 1.87
N GLY A 209 -2.48 -28.61 2.75
CA GLY A 209 -1.14 -29.17 2.56
C GLY A 209 -0.10 -28.03 2.52
N ASP A 210 0.69 -27.97 1.46
CA ASP A 210 1.71 -26.95 1.25
C ASP A 210 1.20 -25.74 0.42
N VAL A 211 -0.08 -25.77 0.02
CA VAL A 211 -0.69 -24.71 -0.79
C VAL A 211 -1.49 -23.76 0.10
N THR A 212 -1.22 -22.47 -0.01
CA THR A 212 -2.05 -21.43 0.57
C THR A 212 -3.06 -20.98 -0.49
N LEU A 213 -4.34 -21.06 -0.18
CA LEU A 213 -5.42 -20.57 -1.03
C LEU A 213 -5.94 -19.27 -0.46
N GLY A 214 -6.28 -18.33 -1.35
CA GLY A 214 -6.81 -17.03 -0.97
C GLY A 214 -7.98 -16.61 -1.85
N TYR A 215 -8.90 -15.85 -1.25
CA TYR A 215 -9.94 -15.10 -1.93
C TYR A 215 -10.00 -13.70 -1.35
N ALA A 216 -9.95 -12.69 -2.20
CA ALA A 216 -10.08 -11.30 -1.79
C ALA A 216 -11.07 -10.58 -2.71
N ALA A 217 -11.80 -9.61 -2.16
CA ALA A 217 -12.68 -8.77 -2.95
C ALA A 217 -12.86 -7.39 -2.32
N ILE A 218 -13.06 -6.40 -3.17
CA ILE A 218 -13.54 -5.07 -2.83
C ILE A 218 -14.86 -4.85 -3.57
N ASP A 219 -15.80 -4.22 -2.90
CA ASP A 219 -17.10 -3.81 -3.41
C ASP A 219 -17.37 -2.38 -2.98
N ALA A 220 -17.65 -1.50 -3.92
CA ALA A 220 -17.85 -0.07 -3.68
C ALA A 220 -19.17 0.40 -4.27
N ASP A 221 -19.83 1.35 -3.61
CA ASP A 221 -21.11 1.94 -4.08
C ASP A 221 -20.92 2.83 -5.32
N ALA A 222 -19.70 3.37 -5.53
CA ALA A 222 -19.40 4.24 -6.64
C ALA A 222 -18.09 3.82 -7.32
N SER A 223 -18.04 4.02 -8.62
CA SER A 223 -16.81 3.82 -9.39
C SER A 223 -15.69 4.76 -8.91
N GLY A 224 -14.46 4.34 -9.08
CA GLY A 224 -13.29 5.10 -8.67
C GLY A 224 -12.92 4.97 -7.18
N LEU A 225 -13.69 4.21 -6.39
CA LEU A 225 -13.34 3.88 -4.99
C LEU A 225 -12.55 2.57 -4.87
N VAL A 226 -12.42 1.83 -5.96
CA VAL A 226 -11.64 0.59 -6.05
C VAL A 226 -10.34 0.89 -6.76
N GLY A 227 -9.22 0.50 -6.19
CA GLY A 227 -7.90 0.64 -6.83
C GLY A 227 -7.11 1.88 -6.43
N GLU A 228 -7.54 2.65 -5.45
CA GLU A 228 -6.69 3.69 -4.84
C GLU A 228 -5.60 3.11 -3.94
N GLU A 229 -5.56 1.78 -3.80
CA GLU A 229 -4.80 1.17 -2.74
C GLU A 229 -3.66 0.35 -3.28
N ASP A 230 -2.50 0.60 -2.70
CA ASP A 230 -1.29 -0.20 -2.82
C ASP A 230 -1.48 -1.53 -2.07
N SER A 231 -2.46 -2.32 -2.52
CA SER A 231 -2.77 -3.57 -1.87
C SER A 231 -1.80 -4.66 -2.30
N SER A 232 -1.01 -5.16 -1.36
CA SER A 232 -0.19 -6.36 -1.56
C SER A 232 -1.02 -7.63 -1.79
N ILE A 233 -2.33 -7.55 -1.61
CA ILE A 233 -3.26 -8.69 -1.73
C ILE A 233 -3.65 -8.88 -3.20
N PHE A 234 -4.03 -7.81 -3.88
CA PHE A 234 -4.41 -7.86 -5.27
C PHE A 234 -3.20 -7.86 -6.21
N ALA A 235 -3.40 -8.32 -7.43
CA ALA A 235 -2.39 -8.15 -8.46
C ALA A 235 -2.24 -6.65 -8.80
N ARG A 236 -1.00 -6.23 -9.12
CA ARG A 236 -0.70 -4.81 -9.41
C ARG A 236 -1.60 -4.23 -10.50
N GLU A 237 -1.91 -5.02 -11.52
CA GLU A 237 -2.76 -4.64 -12.64
C GLU A 237 -4.22 -4.37 -12.23
N MET A 238 -4.60 -4.88 -11.05
CA MET A 238 -5.92 -4.64 -10.46
C MET A 238 -5.96 -3.34 -9.67
N ALA A 239 -4.86 -2.98 -9.04
CA ALA A 239 -4.74 -1.78 -8.23
C ALA A 239 -4.43 -0.52 -9.07
N THR A 240 -3.63 -0.71 -10.13
CA THR A 240 -3.26 0.40 -11.03
C THR A 240 -3.89 0.16 -12.39
N GLY A 241 -4.77 1.01 -12.84
CA GLY A 241 -5.13 1.04 -14.27
C GLY A 241 -3.82 1.07 -15.09
N THR A 242 -3.75 0.34 -16.19
CA THR A 242 -2.58 0.22 -17.06
C THR A 242 -1.86 1.56 -17.23
N GLY A 243 -0.63 1.65 -16.74
CA GLY A 243 0.21 2.82 -16.95
C GLY A 243 0.93 3.37 -15.74
N GLY A 244 0.93 2.67 -14.58
CA GLY A 244 1.76 3.06 -13.43
C GLY A 244 1.41 4.40 -12.79
N THR A 245 0.30 4.99 -13.14
CA THR A 245 -0.27 6.14 -12.43
C THR A 245 -1.39 5.63 -11.54
N SER A 246 -1.31 5.95 -10.26
CA SER A 246 -2.27 5.66 -9.19
C SER A 246 -3.63 6.35 -9.41
N ASN A 247 -4.22 6.17 -10.58
CA ASN A 247 -5.55 6.69 -10.85
C ASN A 247 -6.54 5.56 -10.67
N ALA A 248 -7.36 5.66 -9.64
CA ALA A 248 -8.56 4.86 -9.51
C ALA A 248 -9.28 4.80 -10.86
N ARG A 249 -9.59 3.61 -11.33
CA ARG A 249 -10.36 3.48 -12.58
C ARG A 249 -11.75 4.02 -12.33
N SER A 250 -12.09 5.07 -13.04
CA SER A 250 -13.38 5.77 -12.88
C SER A 250 -14.59 4.92 -13.30
N ASP A 251 -14.36 3.77 -13.89
CA ASP A 251 -15.37 2.84 -14.41
C ASP A 251 -15.49 1.54 -13.61
N VAL A 252 -14.72 1.35 -12.53
CA VAL A 252 -14.69 0.12 -11.71
C VAL A 252 -15.30 0.38 -10.34
N ASP A 253 -16.25 -0.43 -9.92
CA ASP A 253 -16.90 -0.41 -8.61
C ASP A 253 -16.70 -1.70 -7.80
N GLY A 254 -15.97 -2.66 -8.33
CA GLY A 254 -15.63 -3.89 -7.64
C GLY A 254 -14.44 -4.61 -8.23
N VAL A 255 -13.83 -5.44 -7.40
CA VAL A 255 -12.73 -6.34 -7.79
C VAL A 255 -12.83 -7.62 -6.98
N TRP A 256 -12.54 -8.76 -7.60
CA TRP A 256 -12.33 -9.99 -6.86
C TRP A 256 -11.13 -10.76 -7.40
N GLN A 257 -10.51 -11.55 -6.55
CA GLN A 257 -9.34 -12.35 -6.88
C GLN A 257 -9.33 -13.66 -6.11
N LEU A 258 -9.02 -14.75 -6.81
CA LEU A 258 -8.58 -16.01 -6.24
C LEU A 258 -7.06 -16.14 -6.36
N SER A 259 -6.43 -16.71 -5.36
CA SER A 259 -4.99 -16.96 -5.37
C SER A 259 -4.65 -18.35 -4.85
N ALA A 260 -3.55 -18.91 -5.35
CA ALA A 260 -2.92 -20.12 -4.84
C ALA A 260 -1.41 -19.92 -4.80
N ALA A 261 -0.81 -20.13 -3.64
CA ALA A 261 0.63 -19.95 -3.43
C ALA A 261 1.26 -21.19 -2.79
N THR A 262 2.44 -21.56 -3.25
CA THR A 262 3.21 -22.67 -2.71
C THR A 262 4.71 -22.43 -2.86
N ALA A 263 5.52 -23.16 -2.12
CA ALA A 263 6.98 -23.14 -2.26
C ALA A 263 7.46 -24.51 -2.78
N VAL A 264 8.24 -24.49 -3.87
CA VAL A 264 8.82 -25.68 -4.49
C VAL A 264 10.30 -25.43 -4.77
N ASP A 265 11.17 -26.25 -4.22
CA ASP A 265 12.63 -26.21 -4.43
C ASP A 265 13.25 -24.80 -4.22
N GLY A 266 12.74 -24.08 -3.21
CA GLY A 266 13.21 -22.75 -2.85
C GLY A 266 12.66 -21.62 -3.75
N ASN A 267 11.73 -21.94 -4.65
CA ASN A 267 10.95 -20.95 -5.39
C ASN A 267 9.58 -20.79 -4.74
N ASN A 268 9.14 -19.56 -4.56
CA ASN A 268 7.76 -19.25 -4.23
C ASN A 268 6.99 -19.09 -5.54
N ILE A 269 5.93 -19.83 -5.71
CA ILE A 269 5.09 -19.80 -6.91
C ILE A 269 3.71 -19.33 -6.49
N THR A 270 3.16 -18.33 -7.19
CA THR A 270 1.82 -17.82 -6.93
C THR A 270 1.04 -17.75 -8.24
N LEU A 271 -0.20 -18.19 -8.19
CA LEU A 271 -1.19 -18.04 -9.24
C LEU A 271 -2.27 -17.10 -8.73
N LYS A 272 -2.70 -16.16 -9.54
CA LYS A 272 -3.82 -15.26 -9.27
C LYS A 272 -4.74 -15.25 -10.49
N VAL A 273 -6.04 -15.24 -10.25
CA VAL A 273 -7.07 -15.00 -11.28
C VAL A 273 -8.13 -14.12 -10.67
N GLY A 274 -8.68 -13.21 -11.44
CA GLY A 274 -9.68 -12.30 -10.93
C GLY A 274 -10.33 -11.47 -12.03
N GLU A 275 -11.15 -10.53 -11.57
CA GLU A 275 -11.94 -9.69 -12.45
C GLU A 275 -12.17 -8.34 -11.79
N LEU A 276 -12.09 -7.29 -12.60
CA LEU A 276 -12.55 -5.96 -12.29
C LEU A 276 -14.01 -5.86 -12.76
N ARG A 277 -14.90 -5.52 -11.85
CA ARG A 277 -16.31 -5.31 -12.19
C ARG A 277 -16.52 -3.88 -12.66
N ALA A 278 -16.98 -3.74 -13.88
CA ALA A 278 -17.26 -2.44 -14.46
C ALA A 278 -18.61 -1.88 -13.98
N THR A 279 -18.72 -0.56 -13.97
CA THR A 279 -20.00 0.13 -13.76
C THR A 279 -20.98 -0.15 -14.88
N THR A 280 -22.26 0.09 -14.62
CA THR A 280 -23.35 -0.19 -15.56
C THR A 280 -23.07 0.34 -16.97
N GLY A 281 -23.04 -0.55 -17.95
CA GLY A 281 -22.85 -0.25 -19.37
C GLY A 281 -21.45 -0.52 -19.91
N ASN A 282 -20.48 -0.82 -19.03
CA ASN A 282 -19.12 -1.25 -19.39
C ASN A 282 -19.00 -2.78 -19.30
N GLN A 283 -17.91 -3.33 -19.83
CA GLN A 283 -17.62 -4.75 -19.73
C GLN A 283 -16.66 -5.00 -18.57
N ASP A 284 -16.89 -6.11 -17.86
CA ASP A 284 -15.95 -6.57 -16.84
C ASP A 284 -14.60 -6.96 -17.46
N ALA A 285 -13.50 -6.71 -16.76
CA ALA A 285 -12.16 -7.00 -17.24
C ALA A 285 -11.51 -8.10 -16.39
N GLY A 286 -11.12 -9.19 -17.06
CA GLY A 286 -10.49 -10.33 -16.42
C GLY A 286 -8.97 -10.26 -16.42
N PHE A 287 -8.34 -10.99 -15.50
CA PHE A 287 -6.90 -11.19 -15.52
C PHE A 287 -6.51 -12.57 -15.01
N SER A 288 -5.35 -13.02 -15.46
CA SER A 288 -4.64 -14.14 -14.88
C SER A 288 -3.15 -13.81 -14.73
N GLN A 289 -2.57 -14.24 -13.63
CA GLN A 289 -1.16 -13.96 -13.31
C GLN A 289 -0.48 -15.22 -12.77
N VAL A 290 0.73 -15.47 -13.20
CA VAL A 290 1.63 -16.43 -12.59
C VAL A 290 2.90 -15.71 -12.19
N SER A 291 3.34 -15.92 -10.95
CA SER A 291 4.62 -15.39 -10.49
C SER A 291 5.48 -16.48 -9.87
N ALA A 292 6.78 -16.35 -10.06
CA ALA A 292 7.79 -17.16 -9.40
C ALA A 292 8.87 -16.27 -8.83
N SER A 293 9.21 -16.45 -7.55
CA SER A 293 10.28 -15.69 -6.91
C SER A 293 11.25 -16.60 -6.17
N ARG A 294 12.52 -16.21 -6.13
CA ARG A 294 13.58 -16.95 -5.48
C ARG A 294 14.60 -16.00 -4.85
N LYS A 295 15.00 -16.30 -3.61
CA LYS A 295 16.15 -15.66 -3.00
C LYS A 295 17.44 -16.30 -3.51
N LEU A 296 18.32 -15.50 -4.10
CA LEU A 296 19.61 -15.90 -4.61
C LEU A 296 20.67 -15.96 -3.51
N ALA A 297 21.79 -16.64 -3.78
CA ALA A 297 22.91 -16.74 -2.82
C ALA A 297 23.52 -15.37 -2.46
N SER A 298 23.41 -14.39 -3.35
CA SER A 298 23.82 -13.00 -3.12
C SER A 298 22.96 -12.24 -2.08
N GLY A 299 21.82 -12.80 -1.68
CA GLY A 299 20.82 -12.10 -0.85
C GLY A 299 19.77 -11.35 -1.67
N THR A 300 19.97 -11.22 -2.97
CA THR A 300 19.02 -10.63 -3.91
C THR A 300 17.83 -11.57 -4.14
N THR A 301 16.65 -11.03 -4.28
CA THR A 301 15.46 -11.79 -4.72
C THR A 301 15.26 -11.53 -6.21
N LEU A 302 15.12 -12.60 -6.97
CA LEU A 302 14.68 -12.58 -8.36
C LEU A 302 13.21 -12.96 -8.40
N SER A 303 12.39 -12.14 -9.07
CA SER A 303 10.98 -12.45 -9.37
C SER A 303 10.75 -12.40 -10.87
N VAL A 304 9.86 -13.26 -11.33
CA VAL A 304 9.36 -13.26 -12.71
C VAL A 304 7.85 -13.36 -12.62
N ILE A 305 7.16 -12.43 -13.23
CA ILE A 305 5.71 -12.30 -13.19
C ILE A 305 5.21 -12.24 -14.64
N TYR A 306 4.26 -13.08 -14.97
CA TYR A 306 3.55 -13.03 -16.24
C TYR A 306 2.08 -12.75 -15.96
N THR A 307 1.55 -11.72 -16.59
CA THR A 307 0.16 -11.31 -16.48
C THR A 307 -0.47 -11.27 -17.87
N ASP A 308 -1.65 -11.86 -17.97
CA ASP A 308 -2.55 -11.77 -19.12
C ASP A 308 -3.81 -11.07 -18.63
N ALA A 309 -4.09 -9.88 -19.12
CA ALA A 309 -5.16 -9.03 -18.64
C ALA A 309 -5.93 -8.37 -19.78
N GLU A 310 -7.23 -8.28 -19.62
CA GLU A 310 -8.07 -7.41 -20.42
C GLU A 310 -7.93 -5.98 -19.89
N THR A 311 -7.47 -5.07 -20.74
CA THR A 311 -7.32 -3.67 -20.38
C THR A 311 -8.28 -2.80 -21.13
N GLU A 312 -9.03 -1.99 -20.43
CA GLU A 312 -9.90 -0.99 -21.04
C GLU A 312 -9.15 0.31 -21.27
N SER A 313 -9.22 0.84 -22.49
CA SER A 313 -8.77 2.21 -22.73
C SER A 313 -9.80 3.19 -22.15
N ILE A 314 -9.38 4.04 -21.22
CA ILE A 314 -10.20 5.02 -20.48
C ILE A 314 -10.87 6.08 -21.38
N THR A 315 -10.78 5.95 -22.69
CA THR A 315 -11.41 6.88 -23.61
C THR A 315 -12.81 6.39 -23.93
N THR A 316 -13.82 7.14 -23.60
CA THR A 316 -15.24 6.87 -23.89
C THR A 316 -15.43 6.29 -25.29
N GLY A 317 -15.83 5.03 -25.37
CA GLY A 317 -16.08 4.30 -26.62
C GLY A 317 -14.97 3.35 -27.08
N SER A 318 -13.95 3.10 -26.30
CA SER A 318 -12.88 2.15 -26.61
C SER A 318 -13.28 0.70 -26.30
N THR A 319 -12.89 -0.18 -27.21
CA THR A 319 -12.94 -1.63 -27.03
C THR A 319 -11.93 -2.05 -25.97
N MET A 320 -12.26 -3.04 -25.13
CA MET A 320 -11.30 -3.75 -24.32
C MET A 320 -10.12 -4.21 -25.17
N THR A 321 -8.92 -4.02 -24.66
CA THR A 321 -7.69 -4.48 -25.29
C THR A 321 -7.03 -5.48 -24.36
N ASP A 322 -6.74 -6.67 -24.87
CA ASP A 322 -5.93 -7.64 -24.14
C ASP A 322 -4.50 -7.15 -24.05
N SER A 323 -3.86 -7.33 -22.94
CA SER A 323 -2.44 -7.08 -22.78
C SER A 323 -1.75 -8.25 -22.09
N GLN A 324 -0.55 -8.56 -22.55
CA GLN A 324 0.32 -9.55 -21.94
C GLN A 324 1.57 -8.85 -21.43
N THR A 325 1.87 -9.01 -20.15
CA THR A 325 3.02 -8.37 -19.53
C THR A 325 3.93 -9.42 -18.91
N LEU A 326 5.20 -9.39 -19.27
CA LEU A 326 6.27 -10.09 -18.58
C LEU A 326 7.07 -9.06 -17.78
N GLU A 327 7.12 -9.27 -16.46
CA GLU A 327 7.88 -8.46 -15.52
C GLU A 327 9.01 -9.29 -14.93
N VAL A 328 10.18 -8.71 -14.81
CA VAL A 328 11.35 -9.32 -14.16
C VAL A 328 11.91 -8.34 -13.15
N ASP A 329 11.93 -8.74 -11.88
CA ASP A 329 12.38 -7.89 -10.78
C ASP A 329 13.63 -8.46 -10.13
N LEU A 330 14.52 -7.56 -9.78
CA LEU A 330 15.67 -7.82 -8.91
C LEU A 330 15.60 -6.90 -7.70
N ALA A 331 15.38 -7.47 -6.52
CA ALA A 331 15.27 -6.72 -5.27
C ALA A 331 16.36 -7.13 -4.28
N VAL A 332 16.98 -6.14 -3.63
CA VAL A 332 17.96 -6.33 -2.57
C VAL A 332 17.64 -5.44 -1.38
N SER A 333 17.79 -5.98 -0.16
CA SER A 333 17.68 -5.20 1.09
C SER A 333 19.04 -5.13 1.77
N PHE A 334 19.38 -4.01 2.40
CA PHE A 334 20.65 -3.76 3.08
C PHE A 334 20.49 -2.86 4.32
#